data_dfdcbea60ff04b822e165de6b2b252ad
#
_entry.id   dfdcbea60ff04b822e165de6b2b252ad
#
_cell.length_a   1.000
_cell.length_b   1.000
_cell.length_c   1.000
_cell.angle_alpha   90.00
_cell.angle_beta   90.00
_cell.angle_gamma   90.00
#
_symmetry.space_group_name_H-M   'P 1'
#
loop_
_entity.id
_entity.type
_entity.pdbx_description
1 polymer ?
#
loop_
_entity_poly.entity_id
_entity_poly.type
_entity_poly.pdbx_seq_one_letter_code
_entity_poly.pdbx_strand_id
1 'polypeptide(L)'
;SRIQGDMDVVGPRANLILANQNGISVNGANFSNFGSVALTTGALSLRDQQQSEGQVQRYVDVSTNQGRIHIGDEGMAGNLIRLELIARSIQVDGPLTNEFTSSSAHIRMVAGESTASFDTAASPVDNLTPWVYYKPGQAQSNEVAIKVGAGSKVTAGQIQILVTDKGAGVRNEGEMVASAGGFTLSSTGDVVQMG
;
A
#
# COMPACT_ATOMS: atom_id res chain seq x y z
N SER A 1 -10.48 -1.86 -11.45
CA SER A 1 -10.00 -3.27 -11.54
C SER A 1 -10.65 -4.11 -10.48
N ARG A 2 -10.88 -5.39 -10.80
CA ARG A 2 -11.24 -6.42 -9.83
C ARG A 2 -10.14 -7.48 -9.84
N ILE A 3 -9.67 -7.87 -8.65
CA ILE A 3 -8.64 -8.89 -8.46
C ILE A 3 -9.27 -9.99 -7.59
N GLN A 4 -9.32 -11.20 -8.12
CA GLN A 4 -9.85 -12.39 -7.47
C GLN A 4 -8.99 -13.59 -7.84
N GLY A 5 -8.74 -14.48 -6.88
CA GLY A 5 -7.88 -15.66 -7.11
C GLY A 5 -6.39 -15.37 -7.06
N ASP A 6 -5.59 -16.36 -7.39
CA ASP A 6 -4.14 -16.33 -7.23
C ASP A 6 -3.46 -15.57 -8.37
N MET A 7 -2.49 -14.77 -8.01
CA MET A 7 -1.58 -14.08 -8.91
C MET A 7 -0.16 -14.55 -8.59
N ASP A 8 0.48 -15.24 -9.54
CA ASP A 8 1.78 -15.88 -9.34
C ASP A 8 2.79 -15.45 -10.40
N VAL A 9 4.04 -15.26 -9.99
CA VAL A 9 5.16 -15.05 -10.90
C VAL A 9 5.82 -16.38 -11.24
N VAL A 10 5.71 -16.79 -12.48
CA VAL A 10 6.41 -17.98 -12.98
C VAL A 10 7.83 -17.61 -13.35
N GLY A 11 8.80 -17.95 -12.50
CA GLY A 11 10.21 -17.62 -12.69
C GLY A 11 10.82 -16.89 -11.49
N PRO A 12 11.86 -16.05 -11.69
CA PRO A 12 12.45 -15.25 -10.61
C PRO A 12 11.42 -14.30 -9.98
N ARG A 13 11.56 -14.08 -8.68
CA ARG A 13 10.72 -13.14 -7.94
C ARG A 13 10.75 -11.73 -8.57
N ALA A 14 9.62 -11.06 -8.62
CA ALA A 14 9.48 -9.73 -9.21
C ALA A 14 8.72 -8.76 -8.28
N ASN A 15 8.89 -7.46 -8.52
CA ASN A 15 8.05 -6.43 -7.92
C ASN A 15 6.89 -6.09 -8.87
N LEU A 16 5.71 -5.79 -8.32
CA LEU A 16 4.51 -5.46 -9.06
C LEU A 16 3.99 -4.07 -8.67
N ILE A 17 3.71 -3.23 -9.65
CA ILE A 17 2.89 -2.03 -9.48
C ILE A 17 1.66 -2.18 -10.36
N LEU A 18 0.48 -2.24 -9.74
CA LEU A 18 -0.80 -2.30 -10.43
C LEU A 18 -1.57 -1.01 -10.17
N ALA A 19 -1.85 -0.26 -11.23
CA ALA A 19 -2.50 1.03 -11.14
C ALA A 19 -3.83 1.07 -11.89
N ASN A 20 -4.86 1.65 -11.25
CA ASN A 20 -6.12 1.96 -11.90
C ASN A 20 -6.80 3.16 -11.22
N GLN A 21 -6.82 4.30 -11.89
CA GLN A 21 -7.40 5.54 -11.37
C GLN A 21 -8.90 5.44 -11.02
N ASN A 22 -9.63 4.52 -11.64
CA ASN A 22 -11.06 4.28 -11.37
C ASN A 22 -11.30 3.40 -10.12
N GLY A 23 -10.23 2.95 -9.46
CA GLY A 23 -10.30 2.12 -8.27
C GLY A 23 -9.91 0.65 -8.48
N ILE A 24 -9.58 0.01 -7.37
CA ILE A 24 -9.20 -1.39 -7.30
C ILE A 24 -10.04 -2.07 -6.22
N SER A 25 -10.67 -3.18 -6.57
CA SER A 25 -11.33 -4.08 -5.62
C SER A 25 -10.61 -5.41 -5.60
N VAL A 26 -10.25 -5.86 -4.41
CA VAL A 26 -9.61 -7.16 -4.17
C VAL A 26 -10.54 -8.00 -3.32
N ASN A 27 -10.82 -9.22 -3.74
CA ASN A 27 -11.68 -10.12 -2.97
C ASN A 27 -11.26 -11.58 -3.19
N GLY A 28 -10.63 -12.20 -2.20
CA GLY A 28 -10.09 -13.55 -2.27
C GLY A 28 -8.86 -13.65 -3.18
N ALA A 29 -7.95 -12.69 -3.12
CA ALA A 29 -6.71 -12.72 -3.91
C ALA A 29 -5.49 -13.13 -3.06
N ASN A 30 -4.61 -13.91 -3.67
CA ASN A 30 -3.32 -14.24 -3.09
C ASN A 30 -2.19 -13.89 -4.07
N PHE A 31 -1.12 -13.29 -3.54
CA PHE A 31 0.06 -12.89 -4.30
C PHE A 31 1.25 -13.75 -3.92
N SER A 32 1.70 -14.60 -4.85
CA SER A 32 2.81 -15.50 -4.64
C SER A 32 4.01 -15.20 -5.54
N ASN A 33 5.20 -15.44 -5.01
CA ASN A 33 6.49 -15.19 -5.67
C ASN A 33 6.75 -13.73 -6.07
N PHE A 34 6.06 -12.77 -5.41
CA PHE A 34 6.40 -11.35 -5.49
C PHE A 34 7.34 -10.95 -4.36
N GLY A 35 8.25 -10.00 -4.63
CA GLY A 35 9.05 -9.32 -3.60
C GLY A 35 8.22 -8.24 -2.93
N SER A 36 7.75 -7.30 -3.71
CA SER A 36 6.89 -6.21 -3.27
C SER A 36 5.71 -6.02 -4.24
N VAL A 37 4.56 -5.67 -3.68
CA VAL A 37 3.34 -5.39 -4.45
C VAL A 37 2.83 -4.01 -4.07
N ALA A 38 2.56 -3.17 -5.05
CA ALA A 38 1.85 -1.91 -4.90
C ALA A 38 0.54 -1.94 -5.68
N LEU A 39 -0.57 -1.71 -4.99
CA LEU A 39 -1.87 -1.44 -5.58
C LEU A 39 -2.14 0.06 -5.45
N THR A 40 -2.43 0.74 -6.57
CA THR A 40 -2.60 2.19 -6.54
C THR A 40 -3.72 2.69 -7.44
N THR A 41 -4.35 3.78 -7.02
CA THR A 41 -5.30 4.53 -7.86
C THR A 41 -4.67 5.77 -8.50
N GLY A 42 -3.35 5.91 -8.41
CA GLY A 42 -2.65 7.03 -9.02
C GLY A 42 -2.38 6.86 -10.52
N ALA A 43 -2.14 7.97 -11.18
CA ALA A 43 -1.63 8.03 -12.55
C ALA A 43 -0.13 7.72 -12.55
N LEU A 44 0.30 6.82 -13.46
CA LEU A 44 1.70 6.45 -13.60
C LEU A 44 2.43 7.38 -14.59
N SER A 45 3.67 7.71 -14.27
CA SER A 45 4.62 8.34 -15.18
C SER A 45 6.04 7.81 -14.94
N LEU A 46 6.86 7.80 -15.97
CA LEU A 46 8.28 7.43 -15.85
C LEU A 46 9.13 8.70 -15.72
N ARG A 47 10.07 8.66 -14.80
CA ARG A 47 11.03 9.74 -14.59
C ARG A 47 12.45 9.19 -14.54
N ASP A 48 13.31 9.75 -15.37
CA ASP A 48 14.74 9.47 -15.35
C ASP A 48 15.48 10.55 -14.57
N GLN A 49 16.33 10.14 -13.64
CA GLN A 49 17.14 11.02 -12.82
C GLN A 49 18.62 10.72 -13.04
N GLN A 50 19.36 11.73 -13.46
CA GLN A 50 20.82 11.65 -13.57
C GLN A 50 21.42 11.55 -12.17
N GLN A 51 22.16 10.49 -11.88
CA GLN A 51 22.86 10.29 -10.61
C GLN A 51 24.32 10.79 -10.69
N SER A 52 25.00 10.42 -11.77
CA SER A 52 26.36 10.86 -12.08
C SER A 52 26.56 10.79 -13.60
N GLU A 53 27.74 11.20 -14.09
CA GLU A 53 28.04 11.13 -15.51
C GLU A 53 27.87 9.70 -16.05
N GLY A 54 26.96 9.53 -17.01
CA GLY A 54 26.64 8.24 -17.63
C GLY A 54 25.73 7.31 -16.82
N GLN A 55 25.31 7.69 -15.60
CA GLN A 55 24.39 6.88 -14.77
C GLN A 55 23.02 7.52 -14.63
N VAL A 56 21.99 6.82 -15.10
CA VAL A 56 20.59 7.25 -15.01
C VAL A 56 19.82 6.26 -14.18
N GLN A 57 19.14 6.76 -13.14
CA GLN A 57 18.20 6.01 -12.33
C GLN A 57 16.78 6.30 -12.81
N ARG A 58 16.02 5.24 -13.10
CA ARG A 58 14.61 5.36 -13.50
C ARG A 58 13.69 5.13 -12.31
N TYR A 59 12.66 5.97 -12.24
CA TYR A 59 11.58 5.86 -11.26
C TYR A 59 10.23 5.72 -11.96
N VAL A 60 9.31 5.00 -11.32
CA VAL A 60 7.88 5.07 -11.61
C VAL A 60 7.26 6.03 -10.60
N ASP A 61 6.85 7.20 -11.05
CA ASP A 61 6.11 8.15 -10.22
C ASP A 61 4.62 7.89 -10.35
N VAL A 62 3.93 7.89 -9.20
CA VAL A 62 2.50 7.63 -9.07
C VAL A 62 1.86 8.84 -8.42
N SER A 63 1.04 9.58 -9.16
CA SER A 63 0.30 10.73 -8.64
C SER A 63 -1.13 10.34 -8.30
N THR A 64 -1.46 10.32 -7.01
CA THR A 64 -2.75 9.89 -6.48
C THR A 64 -3.58 11.10 -6.04
N ASN A 65 -4.79 11.24 -6.60
CA ASN A 65 -5.74 12.30 -6.24
C ASN A 65 -7.20 11.81 -6.23
N GLN A 66 -7.46 10.59 -6.68
CA GLN A 66 -8.79 10.01 -6.79
C GLN A 66 -8.75 8.48 -6.60
N GLY A 67 -9.93 7.87 -6.60
CA GLY A 67 -10.11 6.43 -6.59
C GLY A 67 -10.03 5.81 -5.19
N ARG A 68 -10.57 4.60 -5.09
CA ARG A 68 -10.61 3.82 -3.86
C ARG A 68 -9.96 2.46 -4.07
N ILE A 69 -9.23 1.98 -3.06
CA ILE A 69 -8.90 0.56 -2.90
C ILE A 69 -9.89 -0.04 -1.90
N HIS A 70 -10.51 -1.15 -2.29
CA HIS A 70 -11.42 -1.90 -1.44
C HIS A 70 -10.95 -3.36 -1.33
N ILE A 71 -10.70 -3.80 -0.11
CA ILE A 71 -10.44 -5.20 0.22
C ILE A 71 -11.77 -5.76 0.75
N GLY A 72 -12.37 -6.66 -0.01
CA GLY A 72 -13.66 -7.27 0.31
C GLY A 72 -13.58 -8.39 1.34
N ASP A 73 -14.72 -9.02 1.62
CA ASP A 73 -14.89 -9.99 2.72
C ASP A 73 -13.97 -11.21 2.62
N GLU A 74 -13.63 -11.67 1.42
CA GLU A 74 -12.71 -12.80 1.21
C GLU A 74 -11.22 -12.39 1.31
N GLY A 75 -10.96 -11.09 1.40
CA GLY A 75 -9.67 -10.53 1.74
C GLY A 75 -8.60 -10.58 0.66
N MET A 76 -7.38 -10.41 1.13
CA MET A 76 -6.14 -10.46 0.35
C MET A 76 -5.02 -11.05 1.21
N ALA A 77 -4.22 -11.93 0.61
CA ALA A 77 -3.04 -12.51 1.25
C ALA A 77 -1.81 -12.42 0.35
N GLY A 78 -0.63 -12.56 0.94
CA GLY A 78 0.63 -12.69 0.23
C GLY A 78 1.82 -12.83 1.17
N ASN A 79 2.91 -13.41 0.67
CA ASN A 79 4.20 -13.51 1.36
C ASN A 79 5.16 -12.48 0.76
N LEU A 80 5.04 -11.24 1.20
CA LEU A 80 5.63 -10.06 0.56
C LEU A 80 6.61 -9.35 1.50
N ILE A 81 7.71 -8.84 0.95
CA ILE A 81 8.56 -7.91 1.69
C ILE A 81 7.78 -6.62 1.96
N ARG A 82 7.03 -6.12 0.96
CA ARG A 82 6.23 -4.89 1.08
C ARG A 82 4.90 -5.04 0.36
N LEU A 83 3.84 -4.67 1.05
CA LEU A 83 2.53 -4.42 0.46
C LEU A 83 2.18 -2.94 0.62
N GLU A 84 2.07 -2.24 -0.49
CA GLU A 84 1.74 -0.82 -0.54
C GLU A 84 0.34 -0.63 -1.11
N LEU A 85 -0.58 -0.08 -0.35
CA LEU A 85 -1.92 0.32 -0.80
C LEU A 85 -1.95 1.85 -0.85
N ILE A 86 -2.10 2.42 -2.06
CA ILE A 86 -1.97 3.87 -2.28
C ILE A 86 -3.19 4.36 -3.05
N ALA A 87 -4.08 5.10 -2.39
CA ALA A 87 -5.33 5.55 -2.98
C ALA A 87 -5.83 6.86 -2.38
N ARG A 88 -6.86 7.45 -2.99
CA ARG A 88 -7.57 8.57 -2.35
C ARG A 88 -8.27 8.14 -1.07
N SER A 89 -8.84 6.93 -1.07
CA SER A 89 -9.40 6.29 0.12
C SER A 89 -9.17 4.78 0.09
N ILE A 90 -9.09 4.17 1.28
CA ILE A 90 -8.88 2.73 1.45
C ILE A 90 -9.95 2.19 2.39
N GLN A 91 -10.59 1.09 1.98
CA GLN A 91 -11.55 0.36 2.79
C GLN A 91 -11.15 -1.11 2.87
N VAL A 92 -11.12 -1.64 4.09
CA VAL A 92 -10.80 -3.04 4.37
C VAL A 92 -11.98 -3.64 5.12
N ASP A 93 -12.68 -4.58 4.49
CA ASP A 93 -13.87 -5.24 5.05
C ASP A 93 -13.62 -6.74 5.34
N GLY A 94 -12.49 -7.29 4.90
CA GLY A 94 -12.06 -8.66 5.14
C GLY A 94 -10.62 -8.79 5.64
N PRO A 95 -10.06 -10.01 5.69
CA PRO A 95 -8.68 -10.24 6.10
C PRO A 95 -7.70 -9.64 5.11
N LEU A 96 -6.71 -8.92 5.61
CA LEU A 96 -5.58 -8.39 4.86
C LEU A 96 -4.30 -8.88 5.51
N THR A 97 -3.65 -9.89 4.90
CA THR A 97 -2.56 -10.62 5.52
C THR A 97 -1.29 -10.56 4.70
N ASN A 98 -0.20 -10.09 5.32
CA ASN A 98 1.14 -10.34 4.83
C ASN A 98 1.81 -11.39 5.70
N GLU A 99 2.02 -12.58 5.14
CA GLU A 99 2.52 -13.75 5.84
C GLU A 99 4.03 -13.69 6.15
N PHE A 100 4.76 -12.78 5.53
CA PHE A 100 6.19 -12.63 5.78
C PHE A 100 6.43 -11.96 7.14
N THR A 101 6.77 -12.76 8.14
CA THR A 101 6.95 -12.34 9.54
C THR A 101 8.35 -11.77 9.81
N SER A 102 8.67 -10.62 9.25
CA SER A 102 9.91 -9.89 9.49
C SER A 102 9.59 -8.48 9.98
N SER A 103 10.46 -7.91 10.82
CA SER A 103 10.35 -6.51 11.23
C SER A 103 10.50 -5.51 10.08
N SER A 104 11.05 -5.94 8.96
CA SER A 104 11.15 -5.16 7.72
C SER A 104 10.00 -5.42 6.74
N ALA A 105 9.19 -6.47 6.95
CA ALA A 105 8.04 -6.76 6.12
C ALA A 105 6.82 -5.96 6.60
N HIS A 106 6.17 -5.25 5.69
CA HIS A 106 5.08 -4.38 6.09
C HIS A 106 3.86 -4.43 5.15
N ILE A 107 2.73 -4.04 5.74
CA ILE A 107 1.60 -3.47 5.02
C ILE A 107 1.63 -1.97 5.27
N ARG A 108 1.69 -1.18 4.20
CA ARG A 108 1.54 0.27 4.27
C ARG A 108 0.29 0.71 3.53
N MET A 109 -0.54 1.48 4.20
CA MET A 109 -1.74 2.12 3.64
C MET A 109 -1.49 3.63 3.58
N VAL A 110 -1.48 4.18 2.38
CA VAL A 110 -1.33 5.62 2.12
C VAL A 110 -2.62 6.13 1.49
N ALA A 111 -3.35 6.98 2.20
CA ALA A 111 -4.60 7.54 1.73
C ALA A 111 -4.58 9.06 1.67
N GLY A 112 -5.14 9.60 0.59
CA GLY A 112 -5.17 11.03 0.31
C GLY A 112 -4.36 11.39 -0.93
N GLU A 113 -4.25 12.71 -1.19
CA GLU A 113 -3.44 13.22 -2.29
C GLU A 113 -1.95 13.02 -1.98
N SER A 114 -1.25 12.35 -2.89
CA SER A 114 0.17 12.04 -2.70
C SER A 114 0.88 11.73 -4.01
N THR A 115 2.20 11.81 -3.98
CA THR A 115 3.07 11.24 -5.02
C THR A 115 3.94 10.16 -4.39
N ALA A 116 3.96 8.98 -5.00
CA ALA A 116 4.85 7.90 -4.65
C ALA A 116 5.87 7.70 -5.78
N SER A 117 7.16 7.65 -5.46
CA SER A 117 8.24 7.42 -6.43
C SER A 117 8.86 6.06 -6.16
N PHE A 118 8.65 5.12 -7.07
CA PHE A 118 9.17 3.75 -6.99
C PHE A 118 10.51 3.64 -7.72
N ASP A 119 11.51 3.11 -7.05
CA ASP A 119 12.81 2.80 -7.64
C ASP A 119 12.71 1.51 -8.47
N THR A 120 12.92 1.62 -9.80
CA THR A 120 12.86 0.45 -10.69
C THR A 120 14.06 -0.49 -10.56
N ALA A 121 15.15 -0.06 -9.93
CA ALA A 121 16.32 -0.90 -9.67
C ALA A 121 16.22 -1.65 -8.32
N ALA A 122 15.20 -1.39 -7.51
CA ALA A 122 15.03 -2.08 -6.24
C ALA A 122 14.85 -3.60 -6.44
N SER A 123 15.72 -4.37 -5.81
CA SER A 123 15.69 -5.82 -5.90
C SER A 123 14.44 -6.40 -5.23
N PRO A 124 13.77 -7.39 -5.86
CA PRO A 124 12.59 -8.05 -5.28
C PRO A 124 12.92 -8.97 -4.10
N VAL A 125 14.20 -9.13 -3.75
CA VAL A 125 14.65 -9.90 -2.59
C VAL A 125 15.32 -9.03 -1.52
N ASP A 126 15.50 -7.73 -1.78
CA ASP A 126 16.07 -6.79 -0.82
C ASP A 126 14.98 -6.22 0.09
N ASN A 127 15.12 -6.45 1.38
CA ASN A 127 14.22 -5.94 2.42
C ASN A 127 14.77 -4.74 3.19
N LEU A 128 15.96 -4.25 2.84
CA LEU A 128 16.64 -3.16 3.55
C LEU A 128 16.53 -1.82 2.81
N THR A 129 16.72 -1.84 1.48
CA THR A 129 16.65 -0.63 0.67
C THR A 129 15.20 -0.20 0.43
N PRO A 130 14.83 1.06 0.66
CA PRO A 130 13.49 1.54 0.35
C PRO A 130 13.16 1.37 -1.14
N TRP A 131 11.97 0.78 -1.42
CA TRP A 131 11.46 0.64 -2.79
C TRP A 131 10.67 1.88 -3.26
N VAL A 132 10.05 2.59 -2.30
CA VAL A 132 9.16 3.72 -2.59
C VAL A 132 9.38 4.86 -1.62
N TYR A 133 9.32 6.08 -2.16
CA TYR A 133 9.39 7.34 -1.43
C TYR A 133 8.09 8.12 -1.61
N TYR A 134 7.55 8.66 -0.52
CA TYR A 134 6.27 9.36 -0.50
C TYR A 134 6.46 10.86 -0.32
N LYS A 135 5.66 11.63 -1.06
CA LYS A 135 5.48 13.06 -0.90
C LYS A 135 3.99 13.34 -0.74
N PRO A 136 3.53 13.87 0.41
CA PRO A 136 2.14 14.28 0.59
C PRO A 136 1.77 15.42 -0.37
N GLY A 137 0.49 15.45 -0.78
CA GLY A 137 -0.09 16.54 -1.53
C GLY A 137 -0.47 17.72 -0.63
N GLN A 138 -1.33 18.59 -1.14
CA GLN A 138 -1.82 19.78 -0.45
C GLN A 138 -3.33 19.73 -0.14
N ALA A 139 -3.99 18.62 -0.48
CA ALA A 139 -5.43 18.50 -0.31
C ALA A 139 -5.86 18.52 1.17
N GLN A 140 -7.08 18.94 1.38
CA GLN A 140 -7.76 18.94 2.66
C GLN A 140 -9.06 18.15 2.55
N SER A 141 -9.41 17.41 3.58
CA SER A 141 -10.64 16.63 3.66
C SER A 141 -11.01 16.45 5.12
N ASN A 142 -12.30 16.42 5.42
CA ASN A 142 -12.82 16.07 6.74
C ASN A 142 -13.44 14.65 6.75
N GLU A 143 -13.16 13.86 5.70
CA GLU A 143 -13.69 12.51 5.55
C GLU A 143 -12.75 11.47 6.14
N VAL A 144 -13.28 10.28 6.38
CA VAL A 144 -12.49 9.11 6.74
C VAL A 144 -11.77 8.60 5.48
N ALA A 145 -10.45 8.75 5.47
CA ALA A 145 -9.61 8.32 4.34
C ALA A 145 -9.30 6.82 4.38
N ILE A 146 -9.15 6.25 5.59
CA ILE A 146 -8.93 4.81 5.78
C ILE A 146 -9.98 4.27 6.73
N LYS A 147 -10.72 3.24 6.28
CA LYS A 147 -11.68 2.51 7.09
C LYS A 147 -11.30 1.03 7.14
N VAL A 148 -11.17 0.49 8.35
CA VAL A 148 -11.10 -0.95 8.60
C VAL A 148 -12.40 -1.36 9.28
N GLY A 149 -13.17 -2.20 8.60
CA GLY A 149 -14.52 -2.59 9.02
C GLY A 149 -14.53 -3.56 10.21
N ALA A 150 -15.67 -3.66 10.87
CA ALA A 150 -15.88 -4.62 11.95
C ALA A 150 -15.71 -6.07 11.44
N GLY A 151 -14.96 -6.89 12.16
CA GLY A 151 -14.64 -8.26 11.77
C GLY A 151 -13.45 -8.40 10.79
N SER A 152 -12.95 -7.30 10.27
CA SER A 152 -11.71 -7.32 9.46
C SER A 152 -10.49 -7.55 10.34
N LYS A 153 -9.46 -8.19 9.75
CA LYS A 153 -8.18 -8.40 10.42
C LYS A 153 -7.02 -8.04 9.49
N VAL A 154 -6.22 -7.07 9.89
CA VAL A 154 -4.98 -6.70 9.19
C VAL A 154 -3.80 -7.30 9.94
N THR A 155 -3.02 -8.17 9.28
CA THR A 155 -1.89 -8.86 9.91
C THR A 155 -0.63 -8.70 9.06
N ALA A 156 0.45 -8.22 9.68
CA ALA A 156 1.76 -8.10 9.04
C ALA A 156 2.89 -8.12 10.08
N GLY A 157 4.13 -8.20 9.63
CA GLY A 157 5.31 -7.94 10.48
C GLY A 157 5.27 -6.53 11.05
N GLN A 158 4.98 -5.55 10.19
CA GLN A 158 4.80 -4.13 10.54
C GLN A 158 3.58 -3.56 9.82
N ILE A 159 2.82 -2.67 10.47
CA ILE A 159 1.71 -1.95 9.86
C ILE A 159 2.00 -0.45 9.91
N GLN A 160 1.87 0.20 8.76
CA GLN A 160 2.06 1.65 8.62
C GLN A 160 0.83 2.28 7.96
N ILE A 161 0.25 3.28 8.61
CA ILE A 161 -0.87 4.06 8.11
C ILE A 161 -0.44 5.51 7.96
N LEU A 162 -0.59 6.06 6.76
CA LEU A 162 -0.29 7.43 6.43
C LEU A 162 -1.49 8.08 5.73
N VAL A 163 -2.10 9.07 6.38
CA VAL A 163 -3.12 9.91 5.78
C VAL A 163 -2.49 11.23 5.38
N THR A 164 -2.52 11.56 4.09
CA THR A 164 -1.82 12.70 3.51
C THR A 164 -2.69 13.95 3.40
N ASP A 165 -4.01 13.81 3.31
CA ASP A 165 -4.92 14.95 3.30
C ASP A 165 -5.05 15.56 4.69
N LYS A 166 -4.93 16.87 4.77
CA LYS A 166 -5.09 17.59 6.03
C LYS A 166 -6.55 17.50 6.51
N GLY A 167 -6.76 17.06 7.75
CA GLY A 167 -8.07 16.90 8.37
C GLY A 167 -8.75 15.56 8.10
N ALA A 168 -8.26 14.77 7.15
CA ALA A 168 -8.80 13.45 6.90
C ALA A 168 -8.42 12.45 8.01
N GLY A 169 -9.37 11.58 8.36
CA GLY A 169 -9.28 10.68 9.51
C GLY A 169 -9.07 9.21 9.16
N VAL A 170 -8.90 8.42 10.23
CA VAL A 170 -8.83 6.95 10.20
C VAL A 170 -9.90 6.39 11.13
N ARG A 171 -10.65 5.39 10.65
CA ARG A 171 -11.61 4.64 11.45
C ARG A 171 -11.27 3.16 11.42
N ASN A 172 -10.91 2.62 12.57
CA ASN A 172 -10.66 1.20 12.74
C ASN A 172 -11.71 0.58 13.68
N GLU A 173 -12.50 -0.33 13.12
CA GLU A 173 -13.50 -1.13 13.83
C GLU A 173 -13.08 -2.62 13.88
N GLY A 174 -11.97 -2.96 13.23
CA GLY A 174 -11.40 -4.30 13.16
C GLY A 174 -10.15 -4.49 14.01
N GLU A 175 -9.47 -5.60 13.79
CA GLU A 175 -8.23 -5.96 14.48
C GLU A 175 -7.01 -5.63 13.60
N MET A 176 -5.97 -5.04 14.18
CA MET A 176 -4.67 -4.83 13.55
C MET A 176 -3.56 -5.49 14.37
N VAL A 177 -2.82 -6.41 13.74
CA VAL A 177 -1.75 -7.20 14.38
C VAL A 177 -0.42 -6.96 13.67
N ALA A 178 0.46 -6.20 14.33
CA ALA A 178 1.85 -6.04 13.91
C ALA A 178 2.73 -6.99 14.72
N SER A 179 3.19 -8.09 14.10
CA SER A 179 3.79 -9.22 14.82
C SER A 179 5.28 -9.09 15.11
N ALA A 180 6.01 -8.19 14.43
CA ALA A 180 7.46 -8.11 14.52
C ALA A 180 8.05 -6.70 14.56
N GLY A 181 7.48 -5.73 13.84
CA GLY A 181 8.08 -4.39 13.63
C GLY A 181 7.26 -3.22 14.19
N GLY A 182 6.09 -3.47 14.76
CA GLY A 182 5.24 -2.46 15.37
C GLY A 182 4.22 -1.81 14.41
N PHE A 183 3.45 -0.88 14.98
CA PHE A 183 2.37 -0.16 14.33
C PHE A 183 2.66 1.34 14.32
N THR A 184 2.52 1.98 13.17
CA THR A 184 2.67 3.42 13.03
C THR A 184 1.45 4.00 12.32
N LEU A 185 0.88 5.07 12.88
CA LEU A 185 -0.22 5.81 12.29
C LEU A 185 0.10 7.30 12.28
N SER A 186 -0.05 7.94 11.12
CA SER A 186 0.07 9.38 10.92
C SER A 186 -1.17 9.92 10.24
N SER A 187 -1.89 10.80 10.92
CA SER A 187 -3.08 11.50 10.43
C SER A 187 -3.17 12.86 11.10
N THR A 188 -3.75 13.84 10.43
CA THR A 188 -4.08 15.16 11.03
C THR A 188 -5.57 15.31 11.32
N GLY A 189 -6.39 14.34 10.94
CA GLY A 189 -7.81 14.23 11.28
C GLY A 189 -8.05 13.26 12.43
N ASP A 190 -9.33 12.99 12.68
CA ASP A 190 -9.76 12.12 13.77
C ASP A 190 -9.29 10.68 13.58
N VAL A 191 -8.81 10.07 14.65
CA VAL A 191 -8.49 8.65 14.70
C VAL A 191 -9.47 7.99 15.66
N VAL A 192 -10.32 7.11 15.12
CA VAL A 192 -11.34 6.39 15.87
C VAL A 192 -10.97 4.92 15.91
N GLN A 193 -10.76 4.38 17.10
CA GLN A 193 -10.48 2.97 17.36
C GLN A 193 -11.65 2.37 18.14
N MET A 194 -12.31 1.34 17.59
CA MET A 194 -13.51 0.72 18.18
C MET A 194 -13.41 -0.82 18.29
N GLY A 195 -12.39 -1.43 17.71
CA GLY A 195 -12.12 -2.87 17.72
C GLY A 195 -11.06 -3.27 18.74
#